data_e923a538d3f01383f0baf2b1bdd03896
#
_entry.id   e923a538d3f01383f0baf2b1bdd03896
#
_cell.length_a   1.000
_cell.length_b   1.000
_cell.length_c   1.000
_cell.angle_alpha   90.00
_cell.angle_beta   90.00
_cell.angle_gamma   90.00
#
_symmetry.space_group_name_H-M   'P 1'
#
loop_
_entity.id
_entity.type
_entity.pdbx_description
1 polymer ?
#
loop_
_entity_poly.entity_id
_entity_poly.type
_entity_poly.pdbx_seq_one_letter_code
_entity_poly.pdbx_strand_id
1 'polypeptide(L)'
;FYCDNLDLKSTPEGLNRKFEVNLIGRKSNKKRSHEIKLKKIKVFNNIFSYLSEVKSASKNDDSKFLIISISPYTFLISIFLKILGQKPIVYLRSDGYGEYKAILGRIGPLIYHFMFSITGSISNLISCRDYILRGKKGKLISPSQLDSVWLRQPKNIEIKNFKLLYVGRIRVEKGIFALSELIRNKRDISLTIIGAEKGSS
;
A
#
# COMPACT_ATOMS: atom_id res chain seq x y z
N PHE A 1 -1.27 -12.10 -12.34
CA PHE A 1 -1.86 -11.64 -11.06
C PHE A 1 -1.96 -10.13 -11.05
N TYR A 2 -3.11 -9.60 -10.63
CA TYR A 2 -3.39 -8.17 -10.66
C TYR A 2 -3.69 -7.65 -9.25
N CYS A 3 -3.30 -6.41 -8.97
CA CYS A 3 -3.54 -5.72 -7.70
C CYS A 3 -4.24 -4.37 -7.89
N ASP A 4 -4.70 -3.76 -6.80
CA ASP A 4 -5.51 -2.54 -6.83
C ASP A 4 -4.72 -1.27 -7.11
N ASN A 5 -3.46 -1.25 -6.74
CA ASN A 5 -2.67 -0.03 -6.83
C ASN A 5 -1.18 -0.30 -7.07
N LEU A 6 -0.51 0.74 -7.49
CA LEU A 6 0.89 0.70 -7.89
C LEU A 6 1.83 0.31 -6.75
N ASP A 7 1.52 0.67 -5.49
CA ASP A 7 2.36 0.32 -4.34
C ASP A 7 2.40 -1.19 -4.09
N LEU A 8 1.25 -1.87 -4.27
CA LEU A 8 1.16 -3.33 -4.13
C LEU A 8 1.92 -4.06 -5.24
N LYS A 9 2.09 -3.41 -6.40
CA LYS A 9 2.89 -3.91 -7.51
C LYS A 9 4.38 -3.62 -7.29
N SER A 10 4.72 -2.35 -7.04
CA SER A 10 6.11 -1.88 -7.02
C SER A 10 6.93 -2.46 -5.86
N THR A 11 6.30 -2.73 -4.72
CA THR A 11 7.00 -3.30 -3.55
C THR A 11 7.59 -4.68 -3.84
N PRO A 12 6.82 -5.70 -4.24
CA PRO A 12 7.39 -7.01 -4.53
C PRO A 12 8.28 -7.02 -5.78
N GLU A 13 7.95 -6.26 -6.83
CA GLU A 13 8.79 -6.16 -8.02
C GLU A 13 10.13 -5.47 -7.73
N GLY A 14 10.13 -4.44 -6.88
CA GLY A 14 11.34 -3.76 -6.44
C GLY A 14 12.24 -4.67 -5.61
N LEU A 15 11.67 -5.43 -4.69
CA LEU A 15 12.41 -6.42 -3.88
C LEU A 15 12.99 -7.54 -4.75
N ASN A 16 12.29 -7.95 -5.80
CA ASN A 16 12.74 -9.02 -6.70
C ASN A 16 14.03 -8.68 -7.48
N ARG A 17 14.47 -7.42 -7.45
CA ARG A 17 15.77 -7.02 -8.02
C ARG A 17 16.97 -7.51 -7.18
N LYS A 18 16.75 -7.77 -5.89
CA LYS A 18 17.81 -8.17 -4.95
C LYS A 18 17.55 -9.51 -4.25
N PHE A 19 16.31 -9.93 -4.20
CA PHE A 19 15.87 -11.14 -3.49
C PHE A 19 15.01 -11.99 -4.42
N GLU A 20 14.99 -13.29 -4.19
CA GLU A 20 13.99 -14.15 -4.81
C GLU A 20 12.64 -13.94 -4.10
N VAL A 21 11.69 -13.32 -4.77
CA VAL A 21 10.38 -12.98 -4.19
C VAL A 21 9.34 -14.02 -4.59
N ASN A 22 8.76 -14.67 -3.58
CA ASN A 22 7.59 -15.53 -3.72
C ASN A 22 6.36 -14.76 -3.21
N LEU A 23 5.44 -14.42 -4.11
CA LEU A 23 4.21 -13.73 -3.74
C LEU A 23 3.13 -14.74 -3.40
N ILE A 24 2.57 -14.62 -2.19
CA ILE A 24 1.42 -15.40 -1.76
C ILE A 24 0.24 -14.45 -1.60
N GLY A 25 -0.82 -14.68 -2.36
CA GLY A 25 -1.98 -13.81 -2.39
C GLY A 25 -3.31 -14.54 -2.19
N ARG A 26 -4.34 -13.79 -1.84
CA ARG A 26 -5.72 -14.27 -1.81
C ARG A 26 -6.38 -14.03 -3.16
N LYS A 27 -7.13 -15.03 -3.65
CA LYS A 27 -7.95 -14.87 -4.85
C LYS A 27 -9.07 -13.87 -4.60
N SER A 28 -9.34 -13.03 -5.59
CA SER A 28 -10.46 -12.10 -5.60
C SER A 28 -11.11 -12.12 -6.98
N ASN A 29 -12.44 -12.07 -7.01
CA ASN A 29 -13.21 -11.98 -8.25
C ASN A 29 -13.32 -10.54 -8.78
N LYS A 30 -12.80 -9.55 -8.04
CA LYS A 30 -12.80 -8.14 -8.46
C LYS A 30 -11.74 -7.95 -9.54
N LYS A 31 -12.12 -7.28 -10.64
CA LYS A 31 -11.18 -6.83 -11.66
C LYS A 31 -10.16 -5.86 -11.03
N ARG A 32 -8.89 -6.07 -11.32
CA ARG A 32 -7.78 -5.27 -10.81
C ARG A 32 -7.02 -4.67 -11.99
N SER A 33 -6.36 -3.53 -11.76
CA SER A 33 -5.77 -2.72 -12.84
C SER A 33 -4.29 -2.91 -13.06
N HIS A 34 -3.54 -3.33 -12.02
CA HIS A 34 -2.07 -3.39 -12.08
C HIS A 34 -1.58 -4.84 -12.07
N GLU A 35 -0.98 -5.27 -13.18
CA GLU A 35 -0.35 -6.58 -13.27
C GLU A 35 0.97 -6.61 -12.51
N ILE A 36 1.16 -7.63 -11.66
CA ILE A 36 2.40 -7.90 -10.95
C ILE A 36 3.21 -8.90 -11.75
N LYS A 37 4.45 -8.53 -12.09
CA LYS A 37 5.39 -9.32 -12.89
C LYS A 37 6.43 -9.98 -11.99
N LEU A 38 6.10 -11.15 -11.45
CA LEU A 38 7.00 -12.00 -10.68
C LEU A 38 6.99 -13.42 -11.23
N LYS A 39 8.11 -14.13 -11.07
CA LYS A 39 8.23 -15.53 -11.53
C LYS A 39 7.41 -16.50 -10.67
N LYS A 40 7.32 -16.25 -9.37
CA LYS A 40 6.66 -17.13 -8.41
C LYS A 40 5.50 -16.40 -7.72
N ILE A 41 4.29 -16.70 -8.16
CA ILE A 41 3.04 -16.17 -7.61
C ILE A 41 2.12 -17.34 -7.30
N LYS A 42 1.67 -17.46 -6.05
CA LYS A 42 0.70 -18.45 -5.62
C LYS A 42 -0.53 -17.76 -5.04
N VAL A 43 -1.72 -18.19 -5.46
CA VAL A 43 -2.99 -17.57 -5.09
C VAL A 43 -3.92 -18.63 -4.52
N PHE A 44 -4.49 -18.36 -3.36
CA PHE A 44 -5.32 -19.29 -2.63
C PHE A 44 -6.72 -18.74 -2.37
N ASN A 45 -7.71 -19.64 -2.36
CA ASN A 45 -9.10 -19.31 -2.07
C ASN A 45 -9.43 -19.43 -0.58
N ASN A 46 -8.78 -20.36 0.13
CA ASN A 46 -9.05 -20.66 1.53
C ASN A 46 -7.82 -20.44 2.40
N ILE A 47 -8.07 -20.26 3.69
CA ILE A 47 -7.02 -19.97 4.66
C ILE A 47 -6.10 -21.17 4.91
N PHE A 48 -6.63 -22.40 4.86
CA PHE A 48 -5.82 -23.61 5.16
C PHE A 48 -4.74 -23.84 4.11
N SER A 49 -5.10 -23.73 2.81
CA SER A 49 -4.12 -23.83 1.74
C SER A 49 -3.09 -22.68 1.79
N TYR A 50 -3.53 -21.49 2.19
CA TYR A 50 -2.64 -20.37 2.41
C TYR A 50 -1.63 -20.64 3.55
N LEU A 51 -2.11 -21.12 4.71
CA LEU A 51 -1.27 -21.49 5.85
C LEU A 51 -0.30 -22.64 5.51
N SER A 52 -0.74 -23.65 4.75
CA SER A 52 0.10 -24.74 4.27
C SER A 52 1.26 -24.22 3.42
N GLU A 53 1.01 -23.27 2.53
CA GLU A 53 2.07 -22.66 1.72
C GLU A 53 3.04 -21.83 2.58
N VAL A 54 2.52 -21.04 3.53
CA VAL A 54 3.36 -20.29 4.47
C VAL A 54 4.24 -21.25 5.31
N LYS A 55 3.68 -22.38 5.77
CA LYS A 55 4.44 -23.42 6.47
C LYS A 55 5.53 -24.01 5.59
N SER A 56 5.22 -24.29 4.32
CA SER A 56 6.22 -24.78 3.38
C SER A 56 7.36 -23.80 3.17
N ALA A 57 7.01 -22.51 2.98
CA ALA A 57 7.99 -21.44 2.82
C ALA A 57 8.85 -21.20 4.08
N SER A 58 8.29 -21.45 5.29
CA SER A 58 9.00 -21.24 6.56
C SER A 58 10.03 -22.33 6.89
N LYS A 59 10.04 -23.44 6.15
CA LYS A 59 11.06 -24.50 6.32
C LYS A 59 12.45 -24.08 5.84
N ASN A 60 12.53 -23.05 5.01
CA ASN A 60 13.81 -22.48 4.61
C ASN A 60 14.18 -21.38 5.60
N ASP A 61 15.25 -21.56 6.36
CA ASP A 61 15.72 -20.66 7.42
C ASP A 61 16.10 -19.27 6.90
N ASP A 62 16.48 -19.14 5.63
CA ASP A 62 16.81 -17.87 5.00
C ASP A 62 15.55 -17.07 4.58
N SER A 63 14.37 -17.67 4.66
CA SER A 63 13.13 -17.01 4.27
C SER A 63 12.79 -15.85 5.21
N LYS A 64 12.46 -14.70 4.63
CA LYS A 64 11.93 -13.53 5.35
C LYS A 64 10.52 -13.25 4.86
N PHE A 65 9.63 -12.97 5.79
CA PHE A 65 8.21 -12.76 5.50
C PHE A 65 7.86 -11.29 5.59
N LEU A 66 7.42 -10.71 4.47
CA LEU A 66 6.89 -9.35 4.40
C LEU A 66 5.37 -9.41 4.24
N ILE A 67 4.67 -8.91 5.23
CA ILE A 67 3.21 -8.79 5.24
C ILE A 67 2.84 -7.34 4.88
N ILE A 68 2.02 -7.15 3.86
CA ILE A 68 1.56 -5.81 3.44
C ILE A 68 0.17 -5.56 3.98
N SER A 69 0.06 -4.63 4.91
CA SER A 69 -1.14 -4.22 5.63
C SER A 69 -1.73 -5.30 6.56
N ILE A 70 -2.50 -4.87 7.55
CA ILE A 70 -3.18 -5.75 8.49
C ILE A 70 -4.62 -5.95 8.03
N SER A 71 -4.98 -7.19 7.78
CA SER A 71 -6.34 -7.67 7.49
C SER A 71 -6.60 -8.93 8.32
N PRO A 72 -7.82 -9.45 8.42
CA PRO A 72 -8.06 -10.70 9.15
C PRO A 72 -7.17 -11.86 8.68
N TYR A 73 -6.94 -11.97 7.37
CA TYR A 73 -6.06 -13.01 6.82
C TYR A 73 -4.60 -12.80 7.22
N THR A 74 -4.07 -11.59 7.01
CA THR A 74 -2.66 -11.30 7.32
C THR A 74 -2.39 -11.29 8.82
N PHE A 75 -3.39 -10.97 9.64
CA PHE A 75 -3.35 -11.13 11.09
C PHE A 75 -3.17 -12.59 11.49
N LEU A 76 -3.99 -13.50 10.96
CA LEU A 76 -3.84 -14.94 11.22
C LEU A 76 -2.49 -15.46 10.74
N ILE A 77 -2.00 -15.01 9.60
CA ILE A 77 -0.67 -15.35 9.09
C ILE A 77 0.44 -14.86 10.02
N SER A 78 0.34 -13.66 10.57
CA SER A 78 1.37 -13.15 11.49
C SER A 78 1.44 -13.95 12.78
N ILE A 79 0.31 -14.40 13.33
CA ILE A 79 0.25 -15.31 14.49
C ILE A 79 0.85 -16.67 14.12
N PHE A 80 0.46 -17.22 12.98
CA PHE A 80 0.96 -18.52 12.54
C PHE A 80 2.48 -18.52 12.33
N LEU A 81 3.02 -17.47 11.70
CA LEU A 81 4.46 -17.29 11.56
C LEU A 81 5.16 -17.21 12.93
N LYS A 82 4.55 -16.53 13.90
CA LYS A 82 5.09 -16.48 15.26
C LYS A 82 5.13 -17.86 15.91
N ILE A 83 4.09 -18.70 15.72
CA ILE A 83 4.06 -20.08 16.20
C ILE A 83 5.17 -20.92 15.55
N LEU A 84 5.48 -20.67 14.27
CA LEU A 84 6.57 -21.30 13.54
C LEU A 84 7.97 -20.75 13.90
N GLY A 85 8.08 -19.89 14.93
CA GLY A 85 9.35 -19.29 15.32
C GLY A 85 9.82 -18.14 14.43
N GLN A 86 9.04 -17.76 13.42
CA GLN A 86 9.38 -16.68 12.49
C GLN A 86 8.92 -15.31 13.03
N LYS A 87 9.69 -14.28 12.75
CA LYS A 87 9.32 -12.89 13.07
C LYS A 87 9.07 -12.11 11.79
N PRO A 88 7.81 -11.97 11.34
CA PRO A 88 7.51 -11.28 10.09
C PRO A 88 7.79 -9.77 10.17
N ILE A 89 8.01 -9.17 9.02
CA ILE A 89 8.02 -7.72 8.83
C ILE A 89 6.62 -7.33 8.36
N VAL A 90 5.98 -6.37 9.04
CA VAL A 90 4.66 -5.89 8.66
C VAL A 90 4.77 -4.46 8.16
N TYR A 91 4.42 -4.27 6.90
CA TYR A 91 4.40 -2.96 6.25
C TYR A 91 3.03 -2.31 6.37
N LEU A 92 2.95 -1.27 7.19
CA LEU A 92 1.76 -0.45 7.41
C LEU A 92 1.75 0.70 6.40
N ARG A 93 0.96 0.55 5.33
CA ARG A 93 0.88 1.52 4.23
C ARG A 93 -0.06 2.68 4.49
N SER A 94 -1.13 2.43 5.22
CA SER A 94 -2.26 3.32 5.42
C SER A 94 -2.75 3.25 6.86
N ASP A 95 -3.55 4.24 7.26
CA ASP A 95 -4.20 4.22 8.58
C ASP A 95 -5.35 3.21 8.58
N GLY A 96 -5.08 2.01 9.06
CA GLY A 96 -6.07 0.94 9.15
C GLY A 96 -7.25 1.29 10.08
N TYR A 97 -7.07 2.15 11.06
CA TYR A 97 -8.19 2.61 11.90
C TYR A 97 -9.23 3.36 11.08
N GLY A 98 -8.77 4.29 10.22
CA GLY A 98 -9.63 5.03 9.32
C GLY A 98 -10.30 4.11 8.28
N GLU A 99 -9.54 3.17 7.71
CA GLU A 99 -10.07 2.21 6.74
C GLU A 99 -11.16 1.31 7.34
N TYR A 100 -10.90 0.73 8.52
CA TYR A 100 -11.88 -0.13 9.20
C TYR A 100 -13.10 0.64 9.69
N LYS A 101 -12.93 1.90 10.11
CA LYS A 101 -14.06 2.78 10.43
C LYS A 101 -14.94 3.01 9.19
N ALA A 102 -14.35 3.20 8.03
CA ALA A 102 -15.09 3.40 6.78
C ALA A 102 -15.82 2.13 6.31
N ILE A 103 -15.29 0.92 6.62
CA ILE A 103 -15.86 -0.36 6.18
C ILE A 103 -16.91 -0.89 7.17
N LEU A 104 -16.62 -0.83 8.48
CA LEU A 104 -17.40 -1.47 9.56
C LEU A 104 -18.03 -0.46 10.53
N GLY A 105 -17.96 0.83 10.23
CA GLY A 105 -18.50 1.87 11.11
C GLY A 105 -17.76 1.96 12.46
N ARG A 106 -18.52 2.20 13.54
CA ARG A 106 -17.95 2.45 14.88
C ARG A 106 -17.17 1.26 15.47
N ILE A 107 -17.50 0.03 15.09
CA ILE A 107 -16.85 -1.19 15.59
C ILE A 107 -15.50 -1.44 14.88
N GLY A 108 -15.34 -0.93 13.67
CA GLY A 108 -14.16 -1.15 12.85
C GLY A 108 -12.84 -0.81 13.54
N PRO A 109 -12.68 0.37 14.17
CA PRO A 109 -11.46 0.73 14.89
C PRO A 109 -11.12 -0.21 16.04
N LEU A 110 -12.09 -0.79 16.74
CA LEU A 110 -11.87 -1.74 17.84
C LEU A 110 -11.31 -3.06 17.31
N ILE A 111 -11.92 -3.58 16.23
CA ILE A 111 -11.43 -4.81 15.56
C ILE A 111 -10.01 -4.60 15.05
N TYR A 112 -9.76 -3.47 14.39
CA TYR A 112 -8.43 -3.16 13.90
C TYR A 112 -7.42 -3.00 15.05
N HIS A 113 -7.80 -2.35 16.14
CA HIS A 113 -6.95 -2.17 17.32
C HIS A 113 -6.49 -3.50 17.90
N PHE A 114 -7.40 -4.45 18.04
CA PHE A 114 -7.08 -5.81 18.49
C PHE A 114 -6.04 -6.47 17.58
N MET A 115 -6.28 -6.50 16.27
CA MET A 115 -5.34 -7.08 15.31
C MET A 115 -4.00 -6.33 15.28
N PHE A 116 -4.02 -5.00 15.31
CA PHE A 116 -2.83 -4.15 15.31
C PHE A 116 -1.98 -4.34 16.57
N SER A 117 -2.63 -4.44 17.74
CA SER A 117 -1.94 -4.59 19.02
C SER A 117 -1.17 -5.89 19.08
N ILE A 118 -1.78 -7.00 18.69
CA ILE A 118 -1.15 -8.33 18.67
C ILE A 118 -0.07 -8.37 17.58
N THR A 119 -0.40 -8.01 16.35
CA THR A 119 0.56 -8.03 15.25
C THR A 119 1.79 -7.18 15.55
N GLY A 120 1.59 -5.98 16.12
CA GLY A 120 2.68 -5.09 16.46
C GLY A 120 3.59 -5.57 17.58
N SER A 121 3.13 -6.49 18.46
CA SER A 121 3.96 -7.10 19.50
C SER A 121 4.79 -8.28 18.99
N ILE A 122 4.31 -8.99 17.97
CA ILE A 122 4.96 -10.20 17.45
C ILE A 122 5.75 -10.01 16.15
N SER A 123 5.74 -8.80 15.59
CA SER A 123 6.32 -8.49 14.28
C SER A 123 7.28 -7.30 14.34
N ASN A 124 8.11 -7.15 13.31
CA ASN A 124 8.85 -5.93 13.06
C ASN A 124 7.98 -5.00 12.21
N LEU A 125 7.69 -3.80 12.70
CA LEU A 125 6.87 -2.84 11.97
C LEU A 125 7.71 -1.93 11.08
N ILE A 126 7.24 -1.71 9.86
CA ILE A 126 7.71 -0.63 8.99
C ILE A 126 6.50 0.19 8.53
N SER A 127 6.67 1.50 8.40
CA SER A 127 5.60 2.39 7.99
C SER A 127 6.11 3.55 7.15
N CYS A 128 5.24 4.14 6.33
CA CYS A 128 5.55 5.37 5.59
C CYS A 128 5.30 6.65 6.41
N ARG A 129 4.63 6.55 7.55
CA ARG A 129 4.31 7.70 8.43
C ARG A 129 4.34 7.27 9.88
N ASP A 130 4.89 8.12 10.73
CA ASP A 130 5.02 7.85 12.16
C ASP A 130 3.67 7.66 12.86
N TYR A 131 2.70 8.51 12.58
CA TYR A 131 1.36 8.42 13.20
C TYR A 131 0.65 7.08 12.96
N ILE A 132 1.00 6.33 11.91
CA ILE A 132 0.43 5.00 11.62
C ILE A 132 0.94 3.96 12.62
N LEU A 133 2.14 4.15 13.15
CA LEU A 133 2.73 3.27 14.18
C LEU A 133 2.04 3.39 15.53
N ARG A 134 1.30 4.48 15.78
CA ARG A 134 0.56 4.69 17.03
C ARG A 134 1.41 4.48 18.28
N GLY A 135 2.65 4.99 18.28
CA GLY A 135 3.60 4.85 19.37
C GLY A 135 4.30 3.50 19.48
N LYS A 136 4.02 2.53 18.62
CA LYS A 136 4.78 1.27 18.56
C LYS A 136 6.14 1.49 17.92
N LYS A 137 7.16 0.76 18.39
CA LYS A 137 8.48 0.76 17.73
C LYS A 137 8.37 0.24 16.31
N GLY A 138 8.88 0.98 15.34
CA GLY A 138 8.91 0.62 13.93
C GLY A 138 9.91 1.45 13.16
N LYS A 139 10.20 1.03 11.94
CA LYS A 139 11.10 1.77 11.04
C LYS A 139 10.28 2.58 10.04
N LEU A 140 10.60 3.87 9.93
CA LEU A 140 10.02 4.72 8.90
C LEU A 140 10.76 4.49 7.58
N ILE A 141 9.99 4.38 6.51
CA ILE A 141 10.48 4.26 5.14
C ILE A 141 9.78 5.29 4.27
N SER A 142 10.45 5.76 3.25
CA SER A 142 9.87 6.67 2.24
C SER A 142 9.71 5.90 0.93
N PRO A 143 8.54 5.26 0.71
CA PRO A 143 8.30 4.56 -0.53
C PRO A 143 8.23 5.59 -1.67
N SER A 144 8.91 5.30 -2.77
CA SER A 144 8.81 6.09 -3.99
C SER A 144 8.30 5.23 -5.12
N GLN A 145 7.38 5.78 -5.90
CA GLN A 145 6.91 5.20 -7.16
C GLN A 145 7.69 5.76 -8.35
N LEU A 146 8.60 6.71 -8.07
CA LEU A 146 9.44 7.32 -9.08
C LEU A 146 10.67 6.45 -9.30
N ASP A 147 11.04 6.28 -10.55
CA ASP A 147 12.26 5.59 -10.96
C ASP A 147 13.35 6.60 -11.39
N SER A 148 14.50 6.08 -11.80
CA SER A 148 15.63 6.91 -12.24
C SER A 148 15.33 7.76 -13.48
N VAL A 149 14.28 7.47 -14.22
CA VAL A 149 13.84 8.26 -15.39
C VAL A 149 13.40 9.65 -14.97
N TRP A 150 12.74 9.75 -13.80
CA TRP A 150 12.30 11.02 -13.22
C TRP A 150 13.45 11.94 -12.78
N LEU A 151 14.63 11.36 -12.57
CA LEU A 151 15.84 12.11 -12.18
C LEU A 151 16.65 12.57 -13.38
N ARG A 152 16.29 12.16 -14.60
CA ARG A 152 16.96 12.58 -15.82
C ARG A 152 16.55 13.98 -16.19
N GLN A 153 17.47 14.90 -15.97
CA GLN A 153 17.51 16.31 -16.36
C GLN A 153 16.17 17.06 -16.33
N PRO A 154 15.97 17.94 -15.35
CA PRO A 154 14.95 18.98 -15.49
C PRO A 154 15.33 19.81 -16.73
N LYS A 155 14.43 19.90 -17.69
CA LYS A 155 14.55 20.89 -18.76
C LYS A 155 14.59 22.27 -18.11
N ASN A 156 15.52 23.14 -18.52
CA ASN A 156 15.42 24.54 -18.19
C ASN A 156 14.11 25.09 -18.80
N ILE A 157 13.13 25.28 -17.96
CA ILE A 157 11.80 25.76 -18.38
C ILE A 157 11.76 27.26 -18.12
N GLU A 158 11.74 28.06 -19.18
CA GLU A 158 11.32 29.47 -19.06
C GLU A 158 9.82 29.52 -18.77
N ILE A 159 9.46 29.96 -17.58
CA ILE A 159 8.05 30.09 -17.19
C ILE A 159 7.53 31.42 -17.76
N LYS A 160 6.93 31.39 -18.93
CA LYS A 160 6.26 32.56 -19.53
C LYS A 160 4.81 32.72 -19.05
N ASN A 161 4.13 31.61 -18.81
CA ASN A 161 2.74 31.59 -18.29
C ASN A 161 2.62 30.46 -17.25
N PHE A 162 1.87 30.68 -16.19
CA PHE A 162 1.62 29.66 -15.19
C PHE A 162 0.61 28.62 -15.70
N LYS A 163 1.10 27.44 -16.05
CA LYS A 163 0.28 26.27 -16.37
C LYS A 163 0.31 25.30 -15.20
N LEU A 164 -0.78 25.22 -14.47
CA LEU A 164 -0.94 24.29 -13.35
C LEU A 164 -1.49 22.97 -13.85
N LEU A 165 -0.92 21.87 -13.37
CA LEU A 165 -1.41 20.53 -13.60
C LEU A 165 -1.78 19.89 -12.26
N TYR A 166 -3.06 19.56 -12.09
CA TYR A 166 -3.53 18.73 -11.00
C TYR A 166 -3.70 17.30 -11.50
N VAL A 167 -3.09 16.33 -10.80
CA VAL A 167 -3.26 14.91 -11.08
C VAL A 167 -3.72 14.22 -9.80
N GLY A 168 -4.93 13.66 -9.78
CA GLY A 168 -5.44 13.01 -8.59
C GLY A 168 -6.95 12.82 -8.61
N ARG A 169 -7.47 12.20 -7.55
CA ARG A 169 -8.92 12.01 -7.39
C ARG A 169 -9.61 13.35 -7.19
N ILE A 170 -10.70 13.58 -7.93
CA ILE A 170 -11.51 14.80 -7.79
C ILE A 170 -12.37 14.65 -6.54
N ARG A 171 -11.91 15.22 -5.42
CA ARG A 171 -12.56 15.18 -4.12
C ARG A 171 -12.28 16.43 -3.30
N VAL A 172 -13.22 16.78 -2.43
CA VAL A 172 -13.11 17.95 -1.56
C VAL A 172 -11.84 17.92 -0.71
N GLU A 173 -11.55 16.77 -0.10
CA GLU A 173 -10.36 16.56 0.75
C GLU A 173 -9.02 16.65 0.00
N LYS A 174 -9.05 16.69 -1.33
CA LYS A 174 -7.86 16.90 -2.18
C LYS A 174 -7.63 18.36 -2.56
N GLY A 175 -8.49 19.25 -2.11
CA GLY A 175 -8.35 20.68 -2.30
C GLY A 175 -8.59 21.19 -3.73
N ILE A 176 -9.03 20.33 -4.67
CA ILE A 176 -9.19 20.70 -6.09
C ILE A 176 -10.23 21.81 -6.29
N PHE A 177 -11.32 21.78 -5.53
CA PHE A 177 -12.36 22.80 -5.61
C PHE A 177 -11.87 24.15 -5.09
N ALA A 178 -11.13 24.15 -3.95
CA ALA A 178 -10.51 25.35 -3.41
C ALA A 178 -9.46 25.92 -4.38
N LEU A 179 -8.66 25.07 -5.02
CA LEU A 179 -7.70 25.48 -6.04
C LEU A 179 -8.42 26.13 -7.24
N SER A 180 -9.49 25.51 -7.74
CA SER A 180 -10.28 26.03 -8.86
C SER A 180 -10.86 27.41 -8.54
N GLU A 181 -11.38 27.60 -7.33
CA GLU A 181 -11.92 28.89 -6.89
C GLU A 181 -10.84 29.96 -6.78
N LEU A 182 -9.67 29.61 -6.24
CA LEU A 182 -8.55 30.54 -6.08
C LEU A 182 -8.04 31.10 -7.41
N ILE A 183 -8.09 30.32 -8.48
CA ILE A 183 -7.57 30.73 -9.81
C ILE A 183 -8.64 31.21 -10.76
N ARG A 184 -9.93 31.11 -10.42
CA ARG A 184 -11.08 31.47 -11.28
C ARG A 184 -10.94 32.82 -11.96
N ASN A 185 -10.41 33.82 -11.23
CA ASN A 185 -10.28 35.19 -11.71
C ASN A 185 -8.86 35.56 -12.17
N LYS A 186 -7.96 34.58 -12.27
CA LYS A 186 -6.57 34.80 -12.70
C LYS A 186 -6.43 34.52 -14.20
N ARG A 187 -6.24 35.59 -15.00
CA ARG A 187 -6.18 35.51 -16.47
C ARG A 187 -4.92 34.85 -17.00
N ASP A 188 -3.82 34.90 -16.21
CA ASP A 188 -2.50 34.39 -16.62
C ASP A 188 -2.23 32.98 -16.15
N ILE A 189 -3.22 32.32 -15.52
CA ILE A 189 -3.08 30.98 -14.99
C ILE A 189 -4.05 30.04 -15.68
N SER A 190 -3.54 28.94 -16.25
CA SER A 190 -4.36 27.84 -16.73
C SER A 190 -4.24 26.63 -15.82
N LEU A 191 -5.34 25.92 -15.58
CA LEU A 191 -5.37 24.67 -14.78
C LEU A 191 -5.86 23.52 -15.65
N THR A 192 -5.02 22.50 -15.76
CA THR A 192 -5.40 21.21 -16.34
C THR A 192 -5.64 20.22 -15.20
N ILE A 193 -6.82 19.59 -15.20
CA ILE A 193 -7.21 18.60 -14.19
C ILE A 193 -7.23 17.22 -14.84
N ILE A 194 -6.44 16.28 -14.30
CA ILE A 194 -6.45 14.87 -14.69
C ILE A 194 -6.86 14.03 -13.47
N GLY A 195 -8.00 13.37 -13.55
CA GLY A 195 -8.50 12.55 -12.46
C GLY A 195 -9.90 12.02 -12.71
N ALA A 196 -10.34 11.14 -11.81
CA ALA A 196 -11.69 10.59 -11.83
C ALA A 196 -12.40 10.81 -10.49
N GLU A 197 -13.71 10.98 -10.56
CA GLU A 197 -14.59 10.96 -9.41
C GLU A 197 -14.99 9.51 -9.09
N LYS A 198 -15.28 9.23 -7.80
CA LYS A 198 -15.72 7.90 -7.40
C LYS A 198 -17.14 7.66 -7.92
N GLY A 199 -17.27 6.84 -8.98
CA GLY A 199 -18.56 6.51 -9.59
C GLY A 199 -18.62 6.69 -11.12
N SER A 200 -17.61 7.27 -11.73
CA SER A 200 -17.48 7.36 -13.19
C SER A 200 -16.66 6.18 -13.73
N SER A 201 -17.23 4.99 -13.69
CA SER A 201 -16.71 3.79 -14.40
C SER A 201 -17.89 2.96 -14.84
#